data_f2d97d0872aa3dd41208f96e2103badd
#
_entry.id   f2d97d0872aa3dd41208f96e2103badd
#
_cell.length_a   1.000
_cell.length_b   1.000
_cell.length_c   1.000
_cell.angle_alpha   90.00
_cell.angle_beta   90.00
_cell.angle_gamma   90.00
#
_symmetry.space_group_name_H-M   'P 1'
#
loop_
_entity.id
_entity.type
_entity.pdbx_description
1 polymer ?
#
loop_
_entity_poly.entity_id
_entity_poly.type
_entity_poly.pdbx_seq_one_letter_code
_entity_poly.pdbx_strand_id
1 'polypeptide(L)'
;MSRNPYERSDSAQTSSRERNSNSNAPRRDAKYNKKKKKFKRRRRIFFGIIFSFIFLIGFLSVYIYSKTLGKINIEGINKDNESLGISQEVLDDIKGKDLGDSITNIALFGIDSRDINNTEGSRSDSIMIATIDYKHKKLKMTSILRDSRVEIEGHGLDKITHAYAFGGPQLAVKTLNKNFGLNIRDYVTINFFGLEDIIDGLGGITLEVKSNEVNEINKYIKELCDIDHKKYVPITKSGTQKLSGRQATSYARIRHVGNGDWERTDRQRKVMDQIFSEVMHAGVTKYGSLMSSMFPYVVTSIEKSTMLSMGTKFFTSGIKNIEQARFPADGYWTDPTINGVSYIKPKMPDTKNQIEAFIFDDVAPPTK
;
A
#
# COMPACT_ATOMS: atom_id res chain seq x y z
N MET A 1 7.25 -44.54 -86.80
CA MET A 1 7.14 -46.04 -86.94
C MET A 1 6.08 -46.50 -85.95
N SER A 2 4.96 -46.74 -86.49
CA SER A 2 4.34 -48.02 -86.86
C SER A 2 3.68 -48.66 -85.67
N ARG A 3 2.50 -48.86 -85.50
CA ARG A 3 1.30 -49.24 -86.26
C ARG A 3 0.35 -49.89 -85.23
N ASN A 4 -0.89 -49.47 -85.23
CA ASN A 4 -2.10 -50.23 -84.93
C ASN A 4 -2.09 -51.60 -85.70
N PRO A 5 -2.94 -52.59 -85.55
CA PRO A 5 -4.38 -52.52 -85.34
C PRO A 5 -5.11 -53.74 -84.76
N TYR A 6 -6.44 -53.68 -84.91
CA TYR A 6 -7.54 -54.67 -85.03
C TYR A 6 -8.28 -55.06 -83.76
N GLU A 7 -9.50 -54.67 -83.61
CA GLU A 7 -10.82 -55.00 -84.20
C GLU A 7 -11.26 -56.47 -84.05
N ARG A 8 -12.41 -56.57 -83.49
CA ARG A 8 -13.70 -57.21 -83.88
C ARG A 8 -14.25 -58.02 -82.73
N SER A 9 -15.41 -57.98 -82.42
CA SER A 9 -16.83 -57.85 -82.80
C SER A 9 -17.66 -58.93 -82.19
N ASP A 10 -18.85 -58.52 -81.83
CA ASP A 10 -20.15 -59.23 -81.90
C ASP A 10 -20.63 -60.09 -80.73
N SER A 11 -21.63 -59.64 -80.25
CA SER A 11 -23.08 -59.96 -80.30
C SER A 11 -23.66 -60.77 -79.15
N ALA A 12 -24.65 -60.15 -78.62
CA ALA A 12 -26.03 -60.60 -78.38
C ALA A 12 -26.43 -61.35 -77.12
N GLN A 13 -27.46 -60.87 -76.66
CA GLN A 13 -28.66 -61.45 -76.03
C GLN A 13 -28.88 -61.29 -74.53
N THR A 14 -29.79 -60.35 -74.27
CA THR A 14 -30.97 -60.37 -73.40
C THR A 14 -31.05 -61.39 -72.26
N SER A 15 -31.13 -60.85 -71.04
CA SER A 15 -32.11 -61.36 -70.10
C SER A 15 -32.36 -60.31 -68.98
N SER A 16 -33.61 -59.86 -68.91
CA SER A 16 -34.18 -59.03 -67.86
C SER A 16 -34.08 -59.71 -66.52
N ARG A 17 -33.52 -59.07 -65.53
CA ARG A 17 -33.80 -59.31 -64.11
C ARG A 17 -33.89 -58.01 -63.37
N GLU A 18 -35.12 -57.65 -63.03
CA GLU A 18 -35.43 -56.62 -62.03
C GLU A 18 -34.64 -56.90 -60.74
N ARG A 19 -33.82 -55.97 -60.31
CA ARG A 19 -33.32 -55.88 -58.94
C ARG A 19 -33.90 -54.70 -58.26
N ASN A 20 -34.81 -54.99 -57.36
CA ASN A 20 -35.28 -54.14 -56.34
C ASN A 20 -34.15 -53.41 -55.65
N SER A 21 -33.93 -52.13 -55.89
CA SER A 21 -33.01 -51.27 -55.19
C SER A 21 -33.70 -50.77 -53.90
N ASN A 22 -33.40 -51.43 -52.80
CA ASN A 22 -33.85 -51.03 -51.47
C ASN A 22 -33.10 -49.79 -51.06
N SER A 23 -33.72 -48.61 -51.17
CA SER A 23 -33.24 -47.26 -50.81
C SER A 23 -33.21 -47.08 -49.27
N ASN A 24 -32.13 -47.55 -48.61
CA ASN A 24 -31.90 -47.34 -47.17
C ASN A 24 -30.80 -46.30 -46.88
N ALA A 25 -30.45 -45.42 -47.83
CA ALA A 25 -29.40 -44.39 -47.68
C ALA A 25 -29.79 -43.10 -46.94
N PRO A 26 -31.04 -42.56 -46.90
CA PRO A 26 -31.29 -41.23 -46.35
C PRO A 26 -31.42 -41.18 -44.79
N ARG A 27 -31.54 -42.30 -44.09
CA ARG A 27 -31.71 -42.32 -42.62
C ARG A 27 -30.44 -42.13 -41.82
N ARG A 28 -29.26 -42.54 -42.34
CA ARG A 28 -27.94 -42.38 -41.66
C ARG A 28 -27.48 -40.94 -41.68
N ASP A 29 -27.65 -40.25 -42.79
CA ASP A 29 -27.22 -38.83 -42.94
C ASP A 29 -28.06 -37.86 -42.13
N ALA A 30 -29.39 -38.11 -41.99
CA ALA A 30 -30.26 -37.30 -41.14
C ALA A 30 -29.91 -37.39 -39.64
N LYS A 31 -29.54 -38.59 -39.15
CA LYS A 31 -29.09 -38.83 -37.76
C LYS A 31 -27.70 -38.18 -37.51
N TYR A 32 -26.77 -38.25 -38.45
CA TYR A 32 -25.46 -37.64 -38.37
C TYR A 32 -25.56 -36.10 -38.37
N ASN A 33 -26.37 -35.52 -39.26
CA ASN A 33 -26.60 -34.08 -39.31
C ASN A 33 -27.32 -33.54 -38.05
N LYS A 34 -28.25 -34.28 -37.46
CA LYS A 34 -28.88 -33.94 -36.17
C LYS A 34 -27.86 -33.94 -35.03
N LYS A 35 -26.95 -34.94 -34.96
CA LYS A 35 -25.86 -34.98 -33.95
C LYS A 35 -24.88 -33.82 -34.12
N LYS A 36 -24.49 -33.48 -35.36
CA LYS A 36 -23.60 -32.38 -35.67
C LYS A 36 -24.20 -30.99 -35.33
N LYS A 37 -25.53 -30.81 -35.59
CA LYS A 37 -26.29 -29.60 -35.17
C LYS A 37 -26.38 -29.50 -33.63
N LYS A 38 -26.63 -30.61 -32.94
CA LYS A 38 -26.73 -30.66 -31.46
C LYS A 38 -25.36 -30.37 -30.80
N PHE A 39 -24.26 -30.88 -31.39
CA PHE A 39 -22.89 -30.60 -30.92
C PHE A 39 -22.51 -29.14 -31.15
N LYS A 40 -22.80 -28.56 -32.35
CA LYS A 40 -22.56 -27.14 -32.61
C LYS A 40 -23.37 -26.23 -31.68
N ARG A 41 -24.65 -26.59 -31.35
CA ARG A 41 -25.48 -25.84 -30.42
C ARG A 41 -24.93 -25.92 -28.98
N ARG A 42 -24.51 -27.10 -28.51
CA ARG A 42 -23.85 -27.28 -27.20
C ARG A 42 -22.58 -26.49 -27.09
N ARG A 43 -21.73 -26.49 -28.13
CA ARG A 43 -20.49 -25.71 -28.20
C ARG A 43 -20.76 -24.20 -28.16
N ARG A 44 -21.78 -23.70 -28.87
CA ARG A 44 -22.19 -22.30 -28.79
C ARG A 44 -22.69 -21.90 -27.39
N ILE A 45 -23.48 -22.75 -26.75
CA ILE A 45 -23.94 -22.52 -25.38
C ILE A 45 -22.77 -22.54 -24.41
N PHE A 46 -21.82 -23.46 -24.55
CA PHE A 46 -20.61 -23.53 -23.72
C PHE A 46 -19.73 -22.28 -23.85
N PHE A 47 -19.50 -21.81 -25.10
CA PHE A 47 -18.78 -20.55 -25.31
C PHE A 47 -19.58 -19.34 -24.82
N GLY A 48 -20.89 -19.33 -24.92
CA GLY A 48 -21.74 -18.28 -24.35
C GLY A 48 -21.63 -18.21 -22.82
N ILE A 49 -21.60 -19.36 -22.15
CA ILE A 49 -21.44 -19.44 -20.68
C ILE A 49 -20.03 -18.94 -20.29
N ILE A 50 -18.99 -19.37 -20.99
CA ILE A 50 -17.61 -18.90 -20.73
C ILE A 50 -17.51 -17.38 -20.94
N PHE A 51 -18.07 -16.86 -22.03
CA PHE A 51 -18.06 -15.43 -22.33
C PHE A 51 -18.82 -14.63 -21.26
N SER A 52 -20.02 -15.13 -20.85
CA SER A 52 -20.80 -14.53 -19.75
C SER A 52 -20.04 -14.54 -18.42
N PHE A 53 -19.30 -15.62 -18.14
CA PHE A 53 -18.47 -15.74 -16.92
C PHE A 53 -17.29 -14.76 -16.94
N ILE A 54 -16.58 -14.64 -18.08
CA ILE A 54 -15.51 -13.66 -18.26
C ILE A 54 -16.04 -12.23 -18.13
N PHE A 55 -17.22 -11.94 -18.73
CA PHE A 55 -17.87 -10.65 -18.62
C PHE A 55 -18.28 -10.32 -17.17
N LEU A 56 -18.81 -11.33 -16.45
CA LEU A 56 -19.17 -11.18 -15.04
C LEU A 56 -17.94 -10.90 -14.17
N ILE A 57 -16.83 -11.62 -14.40
CA ILE A 57 -15.57 -11.37 -13.70
C ILE A 57 -15.04 -9.96 -14.03
N GLY A 58 -15.06 -9.55 -15.29
CA GLY A 58 -14.67 -8.20 -15.71
C GLY A 58 -15.53 -7.13 -15.05
N PHE A 59 -16.86 -7.29 -15.06
CA PHE A 59 -17.79 -6.37 -14.41
C PHE A 59 -17.59 -6.32 -12.89
N LEU A 60 -17.41 -7.47 -12.24
CA LEU A 60 -17.15 -7.56 -10.81
C LEU A 60 -15.80 -6.88 -10.46
N SER A 61 -14.79 -7.06 -11.30
CA SER A 61 -13.47 -6.40 -11.13
C SER A 61 -13.59 -4.88 -11.25
N VAL A 62 -14.32 -4.37 -12.24
CA VAL A 62 -14.60 -2.93 -12.41
C VAL A 62 -15.43 -2.40 -11.24
N TYR A 63 -16.43 -3.15 -10.79
CA TYR A 63 -17.27 -2.78 -9.64
C TYR A 63 -16.44 -2.70 -8.35
N ILE A 64 -15.61 -3.70 -8.06
CA ILE A 64 -14.69 -3.70 -6.91
C ILE A 64 -13.70 -2.54 -7.04
N TYR A 65 -13.09 -2.35 -8.22
CA TYR A 65 -12.19 -1.24 -8.50
C TYR A 65 -12.84 0.12 -8.21
N SER A 66 -14.03 0.37 -8.75
CA SER A 66 -14.72 1.65 -8.57
C SER A 66 -15.17 1.90 -7.12
N LYS A 67 -15.64 0.87 -6.44
CA LYS A 67 -16.07 0.95 -5.02
C LYS A 67 -14.89 1.11 -4.06
N THR A 68 -13.78 0.43 -4.33
CA THR A 68 -12.62 0.38 -3.42
C THR A 68 -11.67 1.54 -3.66
N LEU A 69 -11.26 1.77 -4.91
CA LEU A 69 -10.25 2.78 -5.24
C LEU A 69 -10.84 4.14 -5.63
N GLY A 70 -12.18 4.23 -5.84
CA GLY A 70 -12.84 5.47 -6.25
C GLY A 70 -12.77 6.60 -5.22
N LYS A 71 -12.61 6.25 -3.95
CA LYS A 71 -12.63 7.18 -2.82
C LYS A 71 -11.25 7.73 -2.41
N ILE A 72 -10.16 7.25 -3.03
CA ILE A 72 -8.81 7.72 -2.69
C ILE A 72 -8.60 9.11 -3.24
N ASN A 73 -8.14 10.02 -2.40
CA ASN A 73 -7.67 11.32 -2.82
C ASN A 73 -6.22 11.21 -3.32
N ILE A 74 -6.03 11.28 -4.64
CA ILE A 74 -4.70 11.23 -5.26
C ILE A 74 -4.25 12.65 -5.54
N GLU A 75 -3.20 13.07 -4.84
CA GLU A 75 -2.52 14.33 -5.04
C GLU A 75 -1.09 14.04 -5.50
N GLY A 76 -0.85 14.22 -6.79
CA GLY A 76 0.45 13.94 -7.40
C GLY A 76 1.53 14.91 -6.95
N ILE A 77 2.76 14.41 -6.86
CA ILE A 77 3.97 15.23 -6.71
C ILE A 77 4.84 15.07 -7.96
N ASN A 78 5.72 16.05 -8.20
CA ASN A 78 6.70 15.89 -9.26
C ASN A 78 7.73 14.82 -8.87
N LYS A 79 7.85 13.76 -9.68
CA LYS A 79 8.65 12.56 -9.37
C LYS A 79 10.04 12.53 -10.02
N ASP A 80 10.48 13.61 -10.68
CA ASP A 80 11.86 13.69 -11.14
C ASP A 80 12.85 13.77 -9.98
N ASN A 81 14.08 13.35 -10.22
CA ASN A 81 15.09 13.22 -9.16
C ASN A 81 15.43 14.56 -8.51
N GLU A 82 15.47 15.64 -9.28
CA GLU A 82 15.81 16.99 -8.78
C GLU A 82 14.69 17.52 -7.89
N SER A 83 13.44 17.44 -8.33
CA SER A 83 12.26 17.86 -7.55
C SER A 83 12.09 17.05 -6.27
N LEU A 84 12.52 15.78 -6.26
CA LEU A 84 12.51 14.93 -5.08
C LEU A 84 13.80 14.99 -4.26
N GLY A 85 14.82 15.72 -4.70
CA GLY A 85 16.10 15.81 -4.01
C GLY A 85 16.88 14.50 -3.94
N ILE A 86 16.70 13.61 -4.91
CA ILE A 86 17.39 12.34 -5.00
C ILE A 86 18.72 12.57 -5.74
N SER A 87 19.85 12.35 -5.06
CA SER A 87 21.15 12.54 -5.66
C SER A 87 21.55 11.37 -6.57
N GLN A 88 22.44 11.65 -7.53
CA GLN A 88 23.00 10.60 -8.40
C GLN A 88 23.78 9.55 -7.59
N GLU A 89 24.46 9.97 -6.52
CA GLU A 89 25.18 9.07 -5.59
C GLU A 89 24.25 7.99 -5.01
N VAL A 90 23.06 8.39 -4.54
CA VAL A 90 22.05 7.46 -4.01
C VAL A 90 21.58 6.48 -5.08
N LEU A 91 21.36 6.95 -6.31
CA LEU A 91 20.93 6.10 -7.42
C LEU A 91 22.01 5.08 -7.80
N ASP A 92 23.28 5.51 -7.81
CA ASP A 92 24.41 4.65 -8.13
C ASP A 92 24.65 3.60 -7.03
N ASP A 93 24.50 3.98 -5.75
CA ASP A 93 24.58 3.04 -4.61
C ASP A 93 23.46 1.98 -4.68
N ILE A 94 22.22 2.39 -4.89
CA ILE A 94 21.08 1.48 -5.04
C ILE A 94 21.29 0.51 -6.21
N LYS A 95 21.81 1.02 -7.33
CA LYS A 95 22.15 0.20 -8.51
C LYS A 95 23.30 -0.75 -8.22
N GLY A 96 24.35 -0.28 -7.55
CA GLY A 96 25.50 -1.10 -7.17
C GLY A 96 25.14 -2.23 -6.22
N LYS A 97 24.15 -2.04 -5.36
CA LYS A 97 23.62 -3.03 -4.42
C LYS A 97 22.54 -3.95 -5.02
N ASP A 98 22.16 -3.76 -6.30
CA ASP A 98 21.08 -4.48 -6.99
C ASP A 98 19.74 -4.42 -6.21
N LEU A 99 19.38 -3.21 -5.77
CA LEU A 99 18.20 -2.97 -4.94
C LEU A 99 17.03 -2.34 -5.71
N GLY A 100 17.21 -1.92 -6.96
CA GLY A 100 16.27 -1.08 -7.70
C GLY A 100 14.79 -1.48 -7.59
N ASP A 101 14.44 -2.70 -7.99
CA ASP A 101 13.07 -3.23 -7.91
C ASP A 101 12.78 -4.01 -6.63
N SER A 102 13.79 -4.16 -5.76
CA SER A 102 13.72 -4.98 -4.55
C SER A 102 13.33 -4.19 -3.32
N ILE A 103 13.49 -2.86 -3.35
CA ILE A 103 13.16 -1.96 -2.24
C ILE A 103 12.23 -0.85 -2.74
N THR A 104 11.17 -0.59 -1.99
CA THR A 104 10.26 0.53 -2.23
C THR A 104 10.11 1.34 -0.97
N ASN A 105 10.47 2.63 -1.02
CA ASN A 105 10.36 3.57 0.09
C ASN A 105 9.17 4.51 -0.11
N ILE A 106 8.30 4.62 0.90
CA ILE A 106 7.12 5.48 0.91
C ILE A 106 7.16 6.34 2.18
N ALA A 107 7.06 7.66 2.02
CA ALA A 107 6.93 8.55 3.17
C ALA A 107 5.50 8.49 3.74
N LEU A 108 5.38 8.35 5.05
CA LEU A 108 4.11 8.38 5.78
C LEU A 108 4.09 9.61 6.66
N PHE A 109 3.13 10.52 6.41
CA PHE A 109 2.97 11.75 7.17
C PHE A 109 1.67 11.71 7.97
N GLY A 110 1.78 11.86 9.29
CA GLY A 110 0.66 12.13 10.18
C GLY A 110 0.57 13.63 10.43
N ILE A 111 -0.52 14.27 9.99
CA ILE A 111 -0.70 15.71 10.09
C ILE A 111 -1.76 16.09 11.13
N ASP A 112 -1.59 17.27 11.75
CA ASP A 112 -2.57 17.87 12.66
C ASP A 112 -3.52 18.80 11.87
N SER A 113 -4.27 18.21 10.92
CA SER A 113 -5.34 18.91 10.22
C SER A 113 -6.70 18.31 10.60
N ARG A 114 -7.71 19.17 10.70
CA ARG A 114 -9.10 18.74 10.91
C ARG A 114 -9.76 18.28 9.62
N ASP A 115 -9.31 18.80 8.48
CA ASP A 115 -9.78 18.42 7.15
C ASP A 115 -8.62 17.82 6.35
N ILE A 116 -8.74 16.57 5.95
CA ILE A 116 -7.72 15.88 5.15
C ILE A 116 -7.60 16.45 3.74
N ASN A 117 -8.63 17.13 3.23
CA ASN A 117 -8.62 17.77 1.92
C ASN A 117 -7.99 19.20 1.97
N ASN A 118 -7.74 19.72 3.16
CA ASN A 118 -7.02 20.99 3.37
C ASN A 118 -5.85 20.76 4.30
N THR A 119 -4.69 20.45 3.71
CA THR A 119 -3.44 20.17 4.43
C THR A 119 -2.49 21.37 4.44
N GLU A 120 -2.87 22.50 3.82
CA GLU A 120 -2.04 23.69 3.71
C GLU A 120 -1.64 24.24 5.08
N GLY A 121 -0.36 24.54 5.28
CA GLY A 121 0.19 25.03 6.54
C GLY A 121 0.22 23.99 7.68
N SER A 122 -0.28 22.78 7.48
CA SER A 122 -0.25 21.70 8.48
C SER A 122 1.17 21.18 8.69
N ARG A 123 1.53 20.90 9.95
CA ARG A 123 2.80 20.26 10.28
C ARG A 123 2.66 18.74 10.26
N SER A 124 3.70 18.06 9.78
CA SER A 124 3.81 16.60 9.90
C SER A 124 4.30 16.22 11.30
N ASP A 125 3.36 15.99 12.22
CA ASP A 125 3.65 15.62 13.61
C ASP A 125 4.15 14.20 13.78
N SER A 126 3.91 13.34 12.79
CA SER A 126 4.47 12.01 12.63
C SER A 126 5.12 11.90 11.26
N ILE A 127 6.38 11.48 11.23
CA ILE A 127 7.17 11.30 10.00
C ILE A 127 7.76 9.91 10.05
N MET A 128 7.32 9.03 9.14
CA MET A 128 7.82 7.68 9.02
C MET A 128 8.13 7.36 7.57
N ILE A 129 9.01 6.40 7.35
CA ILE A 129 9.30 5.83 6.04
C ILE A 129 8.96 4.35 6.12
N ALA A 130 8.00 3.92 5.31
CA ALA A 130 7.71 2.51 5.11
C ALA A 130 8.58 1.99 3.97
N THR A 131 9.47 1.06 4.29
CA THR A 131 10.33 0.38 3.32
C THR A 131 9.84 -1.03 3.11
N ILE A 132 9.35 -1.33 1.92
CA ILE A 132 9.02 -2.70 1.51
C ILE A 132 10.28 -3.32 0.93
N ASP A 133 10.90 -4.20 1.70
CA ASP A 133 12.13 -4.90 1.33
C ASP A 133 11.78 -6.32 0.85
N TYR A 134 11.64 -6.47 -0.46
CA TYR A 134 11.34 -7.75 -1.08
C TYR A 134 12.55 -8.70 -1.09
N LYS A 135 13.76 -8.16 -1.04
CA LYS A 135 15.01 -8.94 -1.01
C LYS A 135 15.14 -9.71 0.31
N HIS A 136 14.94 -9.03 1.43
CA HIS A 136 15.04 -9.62 2.76
C HIS A 136 13.68 -10.07 3.32
N LYS A 137 12.58 -9.87 2.57
CA LYS A 137 11.19 -10.20 2.94
C LYS A 137 10.75 -9.55 4.25
N LYS A 138 11.03 -8.25 4.37
CA LYS A 138 10.74 -7.43 5.56
C LYS A 138 9.94 -6.18 5.20
N LEU A 139 9.13 -5.72 6.13
CA LEU A 139 8.63 -4.36 6.15
C LEU A 139 9.43 -3.61 7.23
N LYS A 140 10.09 -2.51 6.85
CA LYS A 140 10.85 -1.68 7.79
C LYS A 140 10.13 -0.35 7.98
N MET A 141 9.96 0.06 9.23
CA MET A 141 9.35 1.34 9.60
C MET A 141 10.41 2.23 10.23
N THR A 142 10.85 3.24 9.50
CA THR A 142 11.85 4.21 9.93
C THR A 142 11.17 5.48 10.43
N SER A 143 11.16 5.73 11.74
CA SER A 143 10.60 6.95 12.32
C SER A 143 11.64 8.05 12.40
N ILE A 144 11.32 9.24 11.88
CA ILE A 144 12.17 10.43 11.99
C ILE A 144 11.56 11.36 13.04
N LEU A 145 12.36 11.79 14.01
CA LEU A 145 11.92 12.71 15.05
C LEU A 145 11.57 14.06 14.43
N ARG A 146 10.35 14.54 14.65
CA ARG A 146 9.79 15.72 14.00
C ARG A 146 10.56 17.02 14.29
N ASP A 147 11.20 17.10 15.46
CA ASP A 147 11.99 18.27 15.89
C ASP A 147 13.46 18.21 15.44
N SER A 148 13.80 17.23 14.58
CA SER A 148 15.13 17.12 13.96
C SER A 148 15.43 18.36 13.14
N ARG A 149 16.56 19.00 13.47
CA ARG A 149 17.05 20.20 12.80
C ARG A 149 17.82 19.80 11.54
N VAL A 150 17.22 20.05 10.40
CA VAL A 150 17.73 19.68 9.07
C VAL A 150 17.64 20.85 8.12
N GLU A 151 18.35 20.75 7.00
CA GLU A 151 18.24 21.75 5.91
C GLU A 151 16.92 21.56 5.16
N ILE A 152 16.11 22.61 5.08
CA ILE A 152 14.86 22.68 4.30
C ILE A 152 15.10 23.68 3.16
N GLU A 153 14.98 23.22 1.92
CA GLU A 153 15.24 24.06 0.75
C GLU A 153 14.38 25.32 0.74
N GLY A 154 15.01 26.49 0.56
CA GLY A 154 14.37 27.79 0.61
C GLY A 154 14.10 28.34 2.03
N HIS A 155 14.32 27.55 3.08
CA HIS A 155 14.03 27.92 4.47
C HIS A 155 15.20 27.75 5.44
N GLY A 156 16.32 27.13 4.97
CA GLY A 156 17.51 26.91 5.78
C GLY A 156 17.33 25.82 6.84
N LEU A 157 18.08 25.90 7.95
CA LEU A 157 18.08 24.91 9.02
C LEU A 157 16.91 25.10 9.97
N ASP A 158 15.93 24.18 9.93
CA ASP A 158 14.74 24.22 10.80
C ASP A 158 14.27 22.79 11.17
N LYS A 159 13.21 22.69 11.97
CA LYS A 159 12.57 21.41 12.31
C LYS A 159 12.00 20.74 11.07
N ILE A 160 12.29 19.47 10.87
CA ILE A 160 11.85 18.73 9.70
C ILE A 160 10.31 18.71 9.54
N THR A 161 9.57 18.80 10.65
CA THR A 161 8.09 18.91 10.64
C THR A 161 7.59 20.13 9.87
N HIS A 162 8.38 21.23 9.79
CA HIS A 162 8.01 22.44 9.09
C HIS A 162 8.10 22.32 7.57
N ALA A 163 8.88 21.36 7.05
CA ALA A 163 8.97 21.12 5.60
C ALA A 163 7.60 20.85 4.98
N TYR A 164 6.75 20.09 5.68
CA TYR A 164 5.37 19.84 5.22
C TYR A 164 4.51 21.12 5.24
N ALA A 165 4.65 21.94 6.28
CA ALA A 165 3.89 23.20 6.39
C ALA A 165 4.32 24.26 5.34
N PHE A 166 5.60 24.27 4.92
CA PHE A 166 6.14 25.23 3.98
C PHE A 166 5.85 24.89 2.51
N GLY A 167 5.89 23.62 2.14
CA GLY A 167 5.76 23.19 0.75
C GLY A 167 5.06 21.84 0.57
N GLY A 168 4.20 21.47 1.52
CA GLY A 168 3.40 20.25 1.45
C GLY A 168 4.24 18.98 1.37
N PRO A 169 3.65 17.90 0.85
CA PRO A 169 4.34 16.61 0.75
C PRO A 169 5.53 16.64 -0.21
N GLN A 170 5.52 17.50 -1.24
CA GLN A 170 6.65 17.63 -2.17
C GLN A 170 7.93 18.05 -1.45
N LEU A 171 7.87 19.16 -0.68
CA LEU A 171 9.03 19.65 0.05
C LEU A 171 9.42 18.74 1.21
N ALA A 172 8.44 18.11 1.87
CA ALA A 172 8.71 17.15 2.94
C ALA A 172 9.47 15.91 2.43
N VAL A 173 9.06 15.33 1.30
CA VAL A 173 9.77 14.22 0.65
C VAL A 173 11.18 14.65 0.20
N LYS A 174 11.29 15.82 -0.45
CA LYS A 174 12.58 16.38 -0.87
C LYS A 174 13.53 16.54 0.32
N THR A 175 13.03 17.05 1.44
CA THR A 175 13.79 17.25 2.67
C THR A 175 14.30 15.92 3.24
N LEU A 176 13.47 14.87 3.26
CA LEU A 176 13.87 13.53 3.69
C LEU A 176 14.99 12.97 2.79
N ASN A 177 14.79 13.01 1.47
CA ASN A 177 15.75 12.48 0.52
C ASN A 177 17.12 13.19 0.60
N LYS A 178 17.12 14.54 0.60
CA LYS A 178 18.36 15.33 0.65
C LYS A 178 19.16 15.12 1.93
N ASN A 179 18.49 15.14 3.08
CA ASN A 179 19.19 15.07 4.35
C ASN A 179 19.63 13.65 4.72
N PHE A 180 18.90 12.62 4.29
CA PHE A 180 19.15 11.24 4.72
C PHE A 180 19.56 10.29 3.60
N GLY A 181 19.84 10.79 2.38
CA GLY A 181 20.33 9.96 1.27
C GLY A 181 19.31 8.91 0.81
N LEU A 182 18.05 9.32 0.63
CA LEU A 182 16.97 8.39 0.32
C LEU A 182 16.46 8.57 -1.12
N ASN A 183 15.66 7.60 -1.57
CA ASN A 183 15.01 7.59 -2.89
C ASN A 183 13.48 7.50 -2.81
N ILE A 184 12.90 8.17 -1.84
CA ILE A 184 11.44 8.21 -1.65
C ILE A 184 10.80 8.92 -2.86
N ARG A 185 9.81 8.28 -3.50
CA ARG A 185 9.11 8.81 -4.67
C ARG A 185 7.61 8.97 -4.45
N ASP A 186 7.11 8.39 -3.38
CA ASP A 186 5.70 8.40 -3.05
C ASP A 186 5.48 8.70 -1.57
N TYR A 187 4.30 9.26 -1.29
CA TYR A 187 3.90 9.54 0.07
C TYR A 187 2.46 9.10 0.36
N VAL A 188 2.17 8.98 1.63
CA VAL A 188 0.84 8.81 2.18
C VAL A 188 0.69 9.80 3.34
N THR A 189 -0.34 10.60 3.30
CA THR A 189 -0.71 11.53 4.39
C THR A 189 -2.03 11.12 5.01
N ILE A 190 -2.09 11.15 6.34
CA ILE A 190 -3.28 10.86 7.13
C ILE A 190 -3.40 11.89 8.25
N ASN A 191 -4.62 12.27 8.61
CA ASN A 191 -4.90 13.04 9.81
C ASN A 191 -5.38 12.16 10.96
N PHE A 192 -5.60 12.75 12.15
CA PHE A 192 -6.03 11.99 13.33
C PHE A 192 -7.39 11.31 13.15
N PHE A 193 -8.35 11.94 12.48
CA PHE A 193 -9.66 11.35 12.23
C PHE A 193 -9.56 10.15 11.26
N GLY A 194 -8.72 10.26 10.23
CA GLY A 194 -8.44 9.15 9.34
C GLY A 194 -7.78 7.96 10.06
N LEU A 195 -6.85 8.22 10.98
CA LEU A 195 -6.25 7.16 11.79
C LEU A 195 -7.30 6.48 12.68
N GLU A 196 -8.22 7.25 13.26
CA GLU A 196 -9.35 6.73 14.05
C GLU A 196 -10.21 5.77 13.24
N ASP A 197 -10.64 6.21 12.07
CA ASP A 197 -11.53 5.41 11.19
C ASP A 197 -10.83 4.16 10.62
N ILE A 198 -9.52 4.23 10.37
CA ILE A 198 -8.71 3.07 9.98
C ILE A 198 -8.72 2.02 11.09
N ILE A 199 -8.43 2.43 12.34
CA ILE A 199 -8.38 1.54 13.48
C ILE A 199 -9.77 0.94 13.78
N ASP A 200 -10.82 1.74 13.70
CA ASP A 200 -12.20 1.26 13.87
C ASP A 200 -12.63 0.29 12.76
N GLY A 201 -12.18 0.52 11.51
CA GLY A 201 -12.37 -0.40 10.39
C GLY A 201 -11.70 -1.77 10.58
N LEU A 202 -10.59 -1.81 11.33
CA LEU A 202 -9.92 -3.04 11.77
C LEU A 202 -10.66 -3.70 12.96
N GLY A 203 -11.63 -3.01 13.57
CA GLY A 203 -12.35 -3.44 14.76
C GLY A 203 -11.60 -3.10 16.06
N GLY A 204 -10.65 -2.16 16.02
CA GLY A 204 -9.79 -1.76 17.14
C GLY A 204 -8.45 -2.49 17.16
N ILE A 205 -7.51 -1.97 17.93
CA ILE A 205 -6.16 -2.54 18.12
C ILE A 205 -5.88 -2.81 19.61
N THR A 206 -5.02 -3.80 19.88
CA THR A 206 -4.66 -4.17 21.25
C THR A 206 -3.37 -3.49 21.67
N LEU A 207 -3.43 -2.67 22.74
CA LEU A 207 -2.29 -1.96 23.28
C LEU A 207 -2.19 -2.11 24.79
N GLU A 208 -0.98 -2.04 25.31
CA GLU A 208 -0.72 -1.92 26.73
C GLU A 208 -0.77 -0.43 27.13
N VAL A 209 -1.68 -0.09 28.04
CA VAL A 209 -1.85 1.25 28.59
C VAL A 209 -1.27 1.29 29.99
N LYS A 210 -0.29 2.15 30.23
CA LYS A 210 0.29 2.36 31.56
C LYS A 210 -0.68 3.14 32.45
N SER A 211 -0.58 2.97 33.79
CA SER A 211 -1.47 3.63 34.75
C SER A 211 -1.41 5.16 34.65
N ASN A 212 -0.24 5.73 34.44
CA ASN A 212 -0.02 7.17 34.26
C ASN A 212 -0.49 7.72 32.90
N GLU A 213 -0.83 6.87 31.93
CA GLU A 213 -1.32 7.26 30.61
C GLU A 213 -2.85 7.40 30.56
N VAL A 214 -3.59 6.70 31.44
CA VAL A 214 -5.06 6.65 31.42
C VAL A 214 -5.68 8.05 31.44
N ASN A 215 -5.23 8.92 32.34
CA ASN A 215 -5.77 10.26 32.46
C ASN A 215 -5.44 11.12 31.24
N GLU A 216 -4.25 10.99 30.69
CA GLU A 216 -3.84 11.76 29.49
C GLU A 216 -4.59 11.30 28.25
N ILE A 217 -4.76 10.00 28.04
CA ILE A 217 -5.60 9.48 26.96
C ILE A 217 -7.00 10.08 27.04
N ASN A 218 -7.60 10.07 28.24
CA ASN A 218 -8.97 10.57 28.45
C ASN A 218 -9.10 12.08 28.17
N LYS A 219 -8.07 12.89 28.44
CA LYS A 219 -8.04 14.29 28.05
C LYS A 219 -8.10 14.45 26.52
N TYR A 220 -7.27 13.69 25.79
CA TYR A 220 -7.27 13.73 24.31
C TYR A 220 -8.56 13.16 23.72
N ILE A 221 -9.15 12.11 24.30
CA ILE A 221 -10.47 11.61 23.89
C ILE A 221 -11.51 12.73 24.03
N LYS A 222 -11.52 13.44 25.17
CA LYS A 222 -12.46 14.53 25.41
C LYS A 222 -12.27 15.65 24.41
N GLU A 223 -11.02 16.09 24.16
CA GLU A 223 -10.69 17.12 23.17
C GLU A 223 -11.24 16.78 21.78
N LEU A 224 -11.02 15.54 21.31
CA LEU A 224 -11.52 15.09 20.00
C LEU A 224 -13.05 15.02 19.97
N CYS A 225 -13.69 14.58 21.08
CA CYS A 225 -15.15 14.56 21.17
C CYS A 225 -15.76 15.97 21.19
N ASP A 226 -15.09 16.94 21.79
CA ASP A 226 -15.53 18.35 21.80
C ASP A 226 -15.44 18.96 20.38
N ILE A 227 -14.50 18.47 19.53
CA ILE A 227 -14.34 18.93 18.13
C ILE A 227 -15.43 18.37 17.22
N ASP A 228 -15.70 17.05 17.27
CA ASP A 228 -16.61 16.38 16.33
C ASP A 228 -17.96 15.98 16.92
N HIS A 229 -18.21 16.36 18.18
CA HIS A 229 -19.47 16.11 18.93
C HIS A 229 -19.85 14.64 19.08
N LYS A 230 -18.87 13.73 18.97
CA LYS A 230 -19.09 12.31 19.21
C LYS A 230 -19.17 11.98 20.70
N LYS A 231 -19.77 10.82 21.00
CA LYS A 231 -19.91 10.35 22.39
C LYS A 231 -18.54 10.09 23.04
N TYR A 232 -18.36 10.66 24.23
CA TYR A 232 -17.18 10.40 25.07
C TYR A 232 -17.20 8.98 25.65
N VAL A 233 -16.19 8.17 25.33
CA VAL A 233 -16.00 6.81 25.84
C VAL A 233 -14.59 6.69 26.42
N PRO A 234 -14.42 6.91 27.74
CA PRO A 234 -13.10 6.93 28.36
C PRO A 234 -12.51 5.52 28.53
N ILE A 235 -11.18 5.48 28.71
CA ILE A 235 -10.48 4.32 29.28
C ILE A 235 -10.59 4.37 30.81
N THR A 236 -10.98 3.27 31.42
CA THR A 236 -11.22 3.20 32.88
C THR A 236 -10.14 2.46 33.65
N LYS A 237 -9.27 1.70 32.94
CA LYS A 237 -8.22 0.88 33.57
C LYS A 237 -6.96 0.86 32.76
N SER A 238 -5.80 0.60 33.37
CA SER A 238 -4.54 0.31 32.75
C SER A 238 -4.41 -1.18 32.35
N GLY A 239 -3.33 -1.54 31.67
CA GLY A 239 -3.03 -2.89 31.23
C GLY A 239 -3.31 -3.11 29.75
N THR A 240 -3.08 -4.33 29.29
CA THR A 240 -3.33 -4.73 27.91
C THR A 240 -4.82 -4.80 27.63
N GLN A 241 -5.29 -4.04 26.67
CA GLN A 241 -6.70 -3.94 26.33
C GLN A 241 -6.91 -3.55 24.88
N LYS A 242 -8.06 -3.89 24.33
CA LYS A 242 -8.48 -3.48 23.00
C LYS A 242 -8.98 -2.04 23.04
N LEU A 243 -8.39 -1.19 22.21
CA LEU A 243 -8.72 0.22 22.07
C LEU A 243 -9.49 0.47 20.78
N SER A 244 -10.53 1.32 20.85
CA SER A 244 -11.19 1.87 19.66
C SER A 244 -10.25 2.82 18.92
N GLY A 245 -10.62 3.21 17.69
CA GLY A 245 -9.85 4.19 16.92
C GLY A 245 -9.62 5.48 17.70
N ARG A 246 -10.67 6.04 18.33
CA ARG A 246 -10.59 7.24 19.18
C ARG A 246 -9.59 7.08 20.32
N GLN A 247 -9.65 5.97 21.02
CA GLN A 247 -8.79 5.69 22.17
C GLN A 247 -7.33 5.50 21.75
N ALA A 248 -7.09 4.75 20.66
CA ALA A 248 -5.74 4.50 20.15
C ALA A 248 -5.11 5.76 19.54
N THR A 249 -5.89 6.58 18.83
CA THR A 249 -5.43 7.88 18.31
C THR A 249 -5.08 8.82 19.45
N SER A 250 -5.89 8.85 20.51
CA SER A 250 -5.60 9.64 21.72
C SER A 250 -4.34 9.16 22.42
N TYR A 251 -4.10 7.83 22.49
CA TYR A 251 -2.87 7.25 23.01
C TYR A 251 -1.64 7.70 22.18
N ALA A 252 -1.72 7.72 20.87
CA ALA A 252 -0.63 8.16 19.98
C ALA A 252 -0.30 9.66 20.12
N ARG A 253 -1.21 10.47 20.67
CA ARG A 253 -1.05 11.93 20.87
C ARG A 253 -0.42 12.33 22.22
N ILE A 254 -0.28 11.41 23.17
CA ILE A 254 0.26 11.73 24.50
C ILE A 254 1.64 12.34 24.42
N ARG A 255 1.84 13.51 25.04
CA ARG A 255 3.10 14.24 25.15
C ARG A 255 3.56 14.46 26.58
N HIS A 256 2.62 14.56 27.53
CA HIS A 256 2.87 15.01 28.89
C HIS A 256 3.15 13.89 29.89
N VAL A 257 3.41 12.68 29.40
CA VAL A 257 3.80 11.53 30.21
C VAL A 257 5.12 10.98 29.69
N GLY A 258 6.09 10.83 30.60
CA GLY A 258 7.44 10.38 30.27
C GLY A 258 8.31 11.45 29.62
N ASN A 259 9.15 11.06 28.68
CA ASN A 259 10.15 11.92 28.02
C ASN A 259 9.60 12.68 26.79
N GLY A 260 8.32 13.12 26.86
CA GLY A 260 7.74 14.00 25.83
C GLY A 260 7.66 13.38 24.43
N ASP A 261 8.29 14.01 23.44
CA ASP A 261 8.21 13.61 22.03
C ASP A 261 8.86 12.25 21.72
N TRP A 262 9.81 11.80 22.53
CA TRP A 262 10.41 10.47 22.40
C TRP A 262 9.39 9.37 22.65
N GLU A 263 8.71 9.42 23.78
CA GLU A 263 7.68 8.42 24.10
C GLU A 263 6.45 8.55 23.21
N ARG A 264 6.12 9.76 22.72
CA ARG A 264 5.08 9.93 21.70
C ARG A 264 5.43 9.17 20.42
N THR A 265 6.66 9.28 19.93
CA THR A 265 7.11 8.53 18.74
C THR A 265 7.05 7.02 18.99
N ASP A 266 7.40 6.55 20.20
CA ASP A 266 7.28 5.14 20.56
C ASP A 266 5.81 4.67 20.59
N ARG A 267 4.88 5.51 21.11
CA ARG A 267 3.44 5.21 21.09
C ARG A 267 2.91 5.15 19.66
N GLN A 268 3.32 6.07 18.79
CA GLN A 268 2.96 6.04 17.38
C GLN A 268 3.45 4.77 16.68
N ARG A 269 4.70 4.34 16.94
CA ARG A 269 5.24 3.07 16.41
C ARG A 269 4.44 1.86 16.89
N LYS A 270 4.07 1.80 18.19
CA LYS A 270 3.24 0.73 18.74
C LYS A 270 1.86 0.67 18.06
N VAL A 271 1.25 1.83 17.81
CA VAL A 271 -0.03 1.90 17.08
C VAL A 271 0.14 1.37 15.67
N MET A 272 1.18 1.78 14.92
CA MET A 272 1.46 1.32 13.56
C MET A 272 1.75 -0.18 13.50
N ASP A 273 2.49 -0.71 14.48
CA ASP A 273 2.77 -2.15 14.60
C ASP A 273 1.49 -2.97 14.75
N GLN A 274 0.59 -2.51 15.62
CA GLN A 274 -0.69 -3.17 15.82
C GLN A 274 -1.62 -3.06 14.61
N ILE A 275 -1.66 -1.92 13.93
CA ILE A 275 -2.40 -1.76 12.68
C ILE A 275 -1.88 -2.75 11.65
N PHE A 276 -0.56 -2.82 11.46
CA PHE A 276 0.06 -3.77 10.54
C PHE A 276 -0.27 -5.23 10.91
N SER A 277 -0.14 -5.57 12.19
CA SER A 277 -0.47 -6.91 12.70
C SER A 277 -1.92 -7.29 12.39
N GLU A 278 -2.88 -6.39 12.67
CA GLU A 278 -4.30 -6.62 12.39
C GLU A 278 -4.58 -6.75 10.88
N VAL A 279 -3.93 -5.94 10.03
CA VAL A 279 -4.03 -6.04 8.57
C VAL A 279 -3.53 -7.40 8.08
N MET A 280 -2.39 -7.88 8.60
CA MET A 280 -1.83 -9.20 8.25
C MET A 280 -2.72 -10.34 8.72
N HIS A 281 -3.31 -10.26 9.92
CA HIS A 281 -4.23 -11.27 10.46
C HIS A 281 -5.59 -11.29 9.74
N ALA A 282 -6.05 -10.14 9.24
CA ALA A 282 -7.32 -10.05 8.53
C ALA A 282 -7.36 -10.87 7.22
N GLY A 283 -6.19 -11.16 6.64
CA GLY A 283 -6.04 -11.96 5.44
C GLY A 283 -6.57 -11.28 4.17
N VAL A 284 -6.27 -11.88 3.02
CA VAL A 284 -6.56 -11.32 1.68
C VAL A 284 -8.07 -11.07 1.45
N THR A 285 -8.94 -11.87 2.07
CA THR A 285 -10.39 -11.77 1.87
C THR A 285 -11.03 -10.50 2.46
N LYS A 286 -10.46 -9.97 3.55
CA LYS A 286 -10.92 -8.73 4.19
C LYS A 286 -10.19 -7.49 3.69
N TYR A 287 -9.09 -7.68 2.99
CA TYR A 287 -8.22 -6.58 2.54
C TYR A 287 -8.97 -5.54 1.71
N GLY A 288 -9.79 -5.96 0.75
CA GLY A 288 -10.56 -5.05 -0.11
C GLY A 288 -11.55 -4.17 0.68
N SER A 289 -12.21 -4.72 1.69
CA SER A 289 -13.13 -3.96 2.54
C SER A 289 -12.40 -3.00 3.48
N LEU A 290 -11.28 -3.44 4.06
CA LEU A 290 -10.42 -2.60 4.90
C LEU A 290 -9.88 -1.41 4.11
N MET A 291 -9.29 -1.67 2.93
CA MET A 291 -8.77 -0.60 2.08
C MET A 291 -9.87 0.39 1.69
N SER A 292 -11.08 -0.08 1.34
CA SER A 292 -12.17 0.81 0.96
C SER A 292 -12.66 1.70 2.11
N SER A 293 -12.56 1.27 3.35
CA SER A 293 -12.88 2.09 4.53
C SER A 293 -11.77 3.10 4.88
N MET A 294 -10.50 2.77 4.56
CA MET A 294 -9.35 3.63 4.85
C MET A 294 -9.15 4.75 3.83
N PHE A 295 -9.43 4.49 2.56
CA PHE A 295 -9.11 5.38 1.45
C PHE A 295 -9.72 6.78 1.49
N PRO A 296 -10.93 7.04 2.03
CA PRO A 296 -11.47 8.40 2.12
C PRO A 296 -10.65 9.34 3.02
N TYR A 297 -9.81 8.79 3.88
CA TYR A 297 -9.05 9.50 4.91
C TYR A 297 -7.56 9.61 4.59
N VAL A 298 -7.17 9.22 3.39
CA VAL A 298 -5.78 9.15 2.95
C VAL A 298 -5.60 10.03 1.71
N VAL A 299 -4.57 10.88 1.74
CA VAL A 299 -4.06 11.61 0.57
C VAL A 299 -2.72 10.99 0.18
N THR A 300 -2.51 10.72 -1.12
CA THR A 300 -1.30 10.04 -1.57
C THR A 300 -0.93 10.39 -3.01
N SER A 301 0.35 10.26 -3.35
CA SER A 301 0.85 10.34 -4.73
C SER A 301 0.84 9.01 -5.47
N ILE A 302 0.51 7.91 -4.77
CA ILE A 302 0.53 6.57 -5.38
C ILE A 302 -0.68 6.40 -6.29
N GLU A 303 -0.45 6.10 -7.55
CA GLU A 303 -1.52 5.81 -8.49
C GLU A 303 -2.28 4.53 -8.14
N LYS A 304 -3.57 4.47 -8.46
CA LYS A 304 -4.45 3.33 -8.16
C LYS A 304 -3.94 1.99 -8.72
N SER A 305 -3.40 2.03 -9.93
CA SER A 305 -2.77 0.87 -10.60
C SER A 305 -1.55 0.37 -9.83
N THR A 306 -0.72 1.30 -9.38
CA THR A 306 0.49 1.03 -8.58
C THR A 306 0.12 0.44 -7.22
N MET A 307 -0.91 0.96 -6.55
CA MET A 307 -1.39 0.39 -5.28
C MET A 307 -1.81 -1.08 -5.42
N LEU A 308 -2.54 -1.41 -6.49
CA LEU A 308 -2.95 -2.79 -6.75
C LEU A 308 -1.75 -3.72 -7.01
N SER A 309 -0.81 -3.28 -7.83
CA SER A 309 0.40 -4.07 -8.13
C SER A 309 1.28 -4.24 -6.90
N MET A 310 1.51 -3.17 -6.13
CA MET A 310 2.26 -3.22 -4.87
C MET A 310 1.58 -4.11 -3.83
N GLY A 311 0.27 -3.98 -3.65
CA GLY A 311 -0.49 -4.83 -2.74
C GLY A 311 -0.38 -6.30 -3.11
N THR A 312 -0.56 -6.64 -4.40
CA THR A 312 -0.40 -8.02 -4.88
C THR A 312 1.01 -8.53 -4.65
N LYS A 313 2.04 -7.76 -5.03
CA LYS A 313 3.45 -8.11 -4.83
C LYS A 313 3.77 -8.29 -3.35
N PHE A 314 3.27 -7.41 -2.48
CA PHE A 314 3.45 -7.49 -1.03
C PHE A 314 2.90 -8.79 -0.45
N PHE A 315 1.63 -9.13 -0.73
CA PHE A 315 1.02 -10.37 -0.22
C PHE A 315 1.64 -11.65 -0.78
N THR A 316 2.16 -11.61 -2.01
CA THR A 316 2.82 -12.79 -2.63
C THR A 316 4.30 -12.90 -2.25
N SER A 317 4.91 -11.85 -1.73
CA SER A 317 6.35 -11.80 -1.37
C SER A 317 6.71 -12.67 -0.16
N GLY A 318 5.74 -13.02 0.69
CA GLY A 318 5.97 -13.75 1.93
C GLY A 318 6.52 -12.88 3.07
N ILE A 319 6.40 -11.55 2.98
CA ILE A 319 6.73 -10.62 4.07
C ILE A 319 5.78 -10.89 5.24
N LYS A 320 6.33 -11.14 6.43
CA LYS A 320 5.57 -11.41 7.67
C LYS A 320 6.06 -10.58 8.86
N ASN A 321 7.29 -10.08 8.78
CA ASN A 321 7.96 -9.38 9.87
C ASN A 321 7.98 -7.88 9.59
N ILE A 322 7.78 -7.11 10.66
CA ILE A 322 8.00 -5.67 10.69
C ILE A 322 9.20 -5.39 11.56
N GLU A 323 10.12 -4.58 11.06
CA GLU A 323 11.24 -4.04 11.83
C GLU A 323 11.07 -2.54 11.99
N GLN A 324 11.41 -2.02 13.15
CA GLN A 324 11.21 -0.61 13.46
C GLN A 324 12.47 0.02 13.99
N ALA A 325 12.77 1.22 13.50
CA ALA A 325 13.87 2.04 13.99
C ALA A 325 13.42 3.49 14.15
N ARG A 326 14.07 4.22 15.05
CA ARG A 326 13.87 5.66 15.27
C ARG A 326 15.18 6.41 15.08
N PHE A 327 15.13 7.51 14.36
CA PHE A 327 16.30 8.34 14.09
C PHE A 327 16.05 9.81 14.42
N PRO A 328 17.10 10.51 14.88
CA PRO A 328 18.42 9.96 15.18
C PRO A 328 18.38 8.90 16.29
N ALA A 329 19.26 7.90 16.21
CA ALA A 329 19.39 6.87 17.23
C ALA A 329 19.93 7.46 18.55
N ASP A 330 19.76 6.75 19.67
CA ASP A 330 20.21 7.20 20.99
C ASP A 330 21.73 7.42 21.01
N GLY A 331 22.15 8.59 21.52
CA GLY A 331 23.56 8.99 21.53
C GLY A 331 24.06 9.69 20.25
N TYR A 332 23.25 9.72 19.19
CA TYR A 332 23.60 10.36 17.92
C TYR A 332 22.90 11.70 17.67
N TRP A 333 22.56 12.40 18.74
CA TRP A 333 21.93 13.71 18.69
C TRP A 333 22.30 14.56 19.92
N THR A 334 22.01 15.86 19.83
CA THR A 334 22.03 16.83 20.93
C THR A 334 20.73 17.64 20.90
N ASP A 335 20.38 18.28 21.99
CA ASP A 335 19.12 19.03 22.18
C ASP A 335 19.33 20.54 22.42
N PRO A 336 19.95 21.28 21.46
CA PRO A 336 20.23 22.69 21.63
C PRO A 336 18.95 23.51 21.64
N THR A 337 18.92 24.56 22.48
CA THR A 337 17.97 25.66 22.37
C THR A 337 18.60 26.80 21.56
N ILE A 338 18.04 27.11 20.42
CA ILE A 338 18.54 28.15 19.50
C ILE A 338 17.45 29.22 19.36
N ASN A 339 17.76 30.46 19.70
CA ASN A 339 16.82 31.56 19.70
C ASN A 339 15.51 31.25 20.44
N GLY A 340 15.59 30.57 21.59
CA GLY A 340 14.44 30.18 22.42
C GLY A 340 13.65 28.98 21.90
N VAL A 341 14.06 28.35 20.79
CA VAL A 341 13.40 27.16 20.23
C VAL A 341 14.26 25.91 20.51
N SER A 342 13.68 24.88 21.09
CA SER A 342 14.33 23.60 21.31
C SER A 342 14.34 22.76 20.01
N TYR A 343 15.46 22.16 19.70
CA TYR A 343 15.67 21.30 18.53
C TYR A 343 16.30 19.97 18.94
N ILE A 344 16.11 18.96 18.11
CA ILE A 344 16.93 17.75 18.10
C ILE A 344 17.94 17.95 16.97
N LYS A 345 19.24 18.07 17.29
CA LYS A 345 20.29 18.20 16.31
C LYS A 345 20.93 16.84 16.05
N PRO A 346 20.63 16.17 14.92
CA PRO A 346 21.27 14.91 14.56
C PRO A 346 22.78 15.08 14.40
N LYS A 347 23.54 14.07 14.78
CA LYS A 347 24.96 13.96 14.40
C LYS A 347 25.00 13.44 12.95
N MET A 348 25.18 14.35 12.00
CA MET A 348 25.42 14.00 10.61
C MET A 348 26.93 13.90 10.36
N PRO A 349 27.48 12.96 9.54
CA PRO A 349 26.77 12.01 8.68
C PRO A 349 26.29 10.70 9.35
N ASP A 350 26.63 10.47 10.63
CA ASP A 350 26.33 9.19 11.30
C ASP A 350 24.85 8.80 11.20
N THR A 351 23.94 9.75 11.45
CA THR A 351 22.50 9.50 11.37
C THR A 351 22.07 9.12 9.94
N LYS A 352 22.63 9.79 8.92
CA LYS A 352 22.39 9.45 7.52
C LYS A 352 22.83 8.01 7.23
N ASN A 353 24.07 7.68 7.57
CA ASN A 353 24.65 6.35 7.34
C ASN A 353 23.86 5.24 8.05
N GLN A 354 23.35 5.50 9.26
CA GLN A 354 22.54 4.53 10.00
C GLN A 354 21.18 4.30 9.35
N ILE A 355 20.53 5.36 8.81
CA ILE A 355 19.26 5.25 8.09
C ILE A 355 19.45 4.47 6.79
N GLU A 356 20.50 4.81 6.02
CA GLU A 356 20.85 4.10 4.78
C GLU A 356 21.14 2.62 5.06
N ALA A 357 21.96 2.32 6.08
CA ALA A 357 22.28 0.95 6.48
C ALA A 357 21.03 0.16 6.90
N PHE A 358 20.11 0.77 7.65
CA PHE A 358 18.87 0.14 8.04
C PHE A 358 17.94 -0.13 6.84
N ILE A 359 17.80 0.86 5.95
CA ILE A 359 16.89 0.76 4.81
C ILE A 359 17.46 -0.15 3.72
N PHE A 360 18.74 0.07 3.34
CA PHE A 360 19.31 -0.55 2.14
C PHE A 360 20.18 -1.78 2.44
N ASP A 361 20.85 -1.84 3.58
CA ASP A 361 21.81 -2.91 3.90
C ASP A 361 21.28 -3.90 4.96
N ASP A 362 20.04 -3.73 5.42
CA ASP A 362 19.41 -4.58 6.43
C ASP A 362 20.16 -4.63 7.78
N VAL A 363 20.83 -3.53 8.15
CA VAL A 363 21.59 -3.41 9.38
C VAL A 363 20.79 -2.61 10.42
N ALA A 364 20.51 -3.24 11.57
CA ALA A 364 19.82 -2.56 12.67
C ALA A 364 20.64 -1.40 13.23
N PRO A 365 20.02 -0.26 13.64
CA PRO A 365 20.74 0.82 14.27
C PRO A 365 21.30 0.38 15.62
N PRO A 366 22.38 1.04 16.11
CA PRO A 366 22.94 0.73 17.41
C PRO A 366 21.89 0.91 18.52
N THR A 367 21.79 -0.08 19.39
CA THR A 367 21.03 -0.01 20.65
C THR A 367 21.97 0.35 21.79
N LYS A 368 21.57 1.30 22.64
CA LYS A 368 22.29 1.56 23.89
C LYS A 368 22.01 0.49 24.92
#